data_c70cb72826b749ce7fac3441d41c71d4
#
_entry.id   c70cb72826b749ce7fac3441d41c71d4
#
_cell.length_a   1.000
_cell.length_b   1.000
_cell.length_c   1.000
_cell.angle_alpha   90.00
_cell.angle_beta   90.00
_cell.angle_gamma   90.00
#
_symmetry.space_group_name_H-M   'P 1'
#
loop_
_entity.id
_entity.type
_entity.pdbx_description
1 polymer ?
#
loop_
_entity_poly.entity_id
_entity_poly.type
_entity_poly.pdbx_seq_one_letter_code
_entity_poly.pdbx_strand_id
1 'polypeptide(L)'
;MTSEFGENSGLTRRRLLHQGAGAGLALIAAPSIRSASAAEDITFQLDWIAYGRHAPYYTALDKGFYKERGLNVTIQQGRGTLQGIRTLIAGQSQFIFQDIGVMLSVRSKEGSKIRALACMYQKTPHTFFFIKNKGISTPKDLEGKKAAFSPGDSPRLMFPAFAKANGIDESKVSWLSVDPNSKNAVLLNYAVDGMVTYLFTLPVLQKAAKAGDEVGTFVYGDYGADFYSNGIGAMEDFIKAKPEVARNFVQATMQGVADTLANPKEAVSILKKYQAQLDEEVALKEIEIIRTLSNAADPKQKLGFMSKEKMEATQELMVKYLDLKDRVPIDQAFTNEFLA
;
A
#
# COMPACT_ATOMS: atom_id res chain seq x y z
N MET A 1 -85.94 35.47 30.40
CA MET A 1 -87.02 35.58 29.37
C MET A 1 -86.42 34.90 28.12
N THR A 2 -86.98 33.73 27.85
CA THR A 2 -87.43 33.17 26.61
C THR A 2 -86.40 33.02 25.49
N SER A 3 -85.91 31.80 25.28
CA SER A 3 -86.36 30.76 24.36
C SER A 3 -86.24 31.20 22.88
N GLU A 4 -85.61 30.46 21.97
CA GLU A 4 -86.19 29.27 21.36
C GLU A 4 -85.18 28.56 20.47
N PHE A 5 -85.44 27.31 20.37
CA PHE A 5 -84.98 26.18 19.53
C PHE A 5 -85.03 26.43 18.00
N GLY A 6 -84.24 25.61 17.27
CA GLY A 6 -84.41 25.31 15.84
C GLY A 6 -83.23 24.49 15.32
N GLU A 7 -83.35 23.37 15.35
CA GLU A 7 -83.57 22.15 14.60
C GLU A 7 -82.47 21.71 13.63
N ASN A 8 -82.07 20.53 13.88
CA ASN A 8 -81.28 19.56 13.17
C ASN A 8 -81.77 19.24 11.78
N SER A 9 -80.96 19.20 10.75
CA SER A 9 -81.16 18.40 9.58
C SER A 9 -79.96 17.60 9.20
N GLY A 10 -80.02 16.32 9.57
CA GLY A 10 -78.97 15.33 9.29
C GLY A 10 -78.85 15.08 7.79
N LEU A 11 -77.62 15.17 7.35
CA LEU A 11 -77.16 14.62 6.07
C LEU A 11 -76.65 13.19 6.28
N THR A 12 -77.49 12.26 5.81
CA THR A 12 -77.27 10.82 5.88
C THR A 12 -76.14 10.40 4.94
N ARG A 13 -75.24 9.54 5.47
CA ARG A 13 -74.05 8.92 4.86
C ARG A 13 -74.28 8.12 3.57
N ARG A 14 -75.48 8.19 2.96
CA ARG A 14 -75.88 7.32 1.83
C ARG A 14 -75.94 8.02 0.46
N ARG A 15 -75.54 9.29 0.32
CA ARG A 15 -75.63 10.04 -0.96
C ARG A 15 -74.32 10.47 -1.56
N LEU A 16 -73.19 9.95 -1.06
CA LEU A 16 -71.83 10.27 -1.56
C LEU A 16 -71.15 9.12 -2.32
N LEU A 17 -71.92 8.11 -2.76
CA LEU A 17 -71.32 6.93 -3.42
C LEU A 17 -71.60 6.83 -4.95
N HIS A 18 -72.02 7.86 -5.59
CA HIS A 18 -72.26 7.80 -7.06
C HIS A 18 -71.89 9.09 -7.78
N GLN A 19 -70.64 9.51 -7.75
CA GLN A 19 -70.07 10.35 -8.81
C GLN A 19 -68.52 10.42 -8.56
N GLY A 20 -67.72 9.76 -9.38
CA GLY A 20 -66.25 9.86 -9.29
C GLY A 20 -65.48 8.70 -9.89
N ALA A 21 -65.97 8.19 -11.04
CA ALA A 21 -65.08 7.39 -11.91
C ALA A 21 -64.21 8.35 -12.71
N GLY A 22 -62.91 8.27 -12.56
CA GLY A 22 -61.94 8.96 -13.43
C GLY A 22 -60.90 9.82 -12.73
N ALA A 23 -60.15 9.28 -11.81
CA ALA A 23 -58.86 9.91 -11.44
C ALA A 23 -57.77 8.85 -11.55
N GLY A 24 -56.98 8.94 -12.64
CA GLY A 24 -55.81 8.10 -12.87
C GLY A 24 -54.86 8.20 -11.70
N LEU A 25 -54.48 7.08 -11.11
CA LEU A 25 -53.36 6.95 -10.18
C LEU A 25 -52.06 7.27 -10.95
N ALA A 26 -51.63 8.52 -10.95
CA ALA A 26 -50.26 8.87 -11.21
C ALA A 26 -49.44 8.32 -10.02
N LEU A 27 -48.85 7.15 -10.19
CA LEU A 27 -47.75 6.68 -9.34
C LEU A 27 -46.62 7.68 -9.48
N ILE A 28 -46.58 8.67 -8.59
CA ILE A 28 -45.40 9.49 -8.37
C ILE A 28 -44.35 8.52 -7.79
N ALA A 29 -43.45 8.03 -8.66
CA ALA A 29 -42.26 7.36 -8.24
C ALA A 29 -41.46 8.37 -7.38
N ALA A 30 -41.63 8.30 -6.08
CA ALA A 30 -40.77 9.02 -5.15
C ALA A 30 -39.32 8.63 -5.46
N PRO A 31 -38.44 9.57 -5.74
CA PRO A 31 -37.04 9.23 -5.86
C PRO A 31 -36.64 8.54 -4.55
N SER A 32 -36.19 7.29 -4.64
CA SER A 32 -35.61 6.59 -3.51
C SER A 32 -34.44 7.43 -3.05
N ILE A 33 -34.60 8.20 -1.98
CA ILE A 33 -33.51 8.87 -1.27
C ILE A 33 -32.66 7.70 -0.79
N ARG A 34 -31.61 7.35 -1.55
CA ARG A 34 -30.54 6.53 -1.04
C ARG A 34 -30.03 7.30 0.18
N SER A 35 -30.35 6.78 1.36
CA SER A 35 -29.73 7.25 2.60
C SER A 35 -28.24 7.28 2.32
N ALA A 36 -27.64 8.45 2.34
CA ALA A 36 -26.20 8.58 2.25
C ALA A 36 -25.65 7.81 3.47
N SER A 37 -25.17 6.60 3.24
CA SER A 37 -24.46 5.87 4.27
C SER A 37 -23.33 6.78 4.75
N ALA A 38 -23.21 6.96 6.05
CA ALA A 38 -22.08 7.70 6.61
C ALA A 38 -20.77 7.11 6.05
N ALA A 39 -19.85 7.99 5.67
CA ALA A 39 -18.57 7.55 5.13
C ALA A 39 -17.86 6.67 6.18
N GLU A 40 -17.25 5.58 5.72
CA GLU A 40 -16.51 4.66 6.59
C GLU A 40 -15.14 5.24 6.89
N ASP A 41 -14.80 5.36 8.19
CA ASP A 41 -13.48 5.83 8.62
C ASP A 41 -12.44 4.73 8.45
N ILE A 42 -11.38 5.03 7.71
CA ILE A 42 -10.30 4.09 7.35
C ILE A 42 -8.96 4.68 7.74
N THR A 43 -8.19 3.94 8.51
CA THR A 43 -6.78 4.21 8.73
C THR A 43 -5.94 3.35 7.78
N PHE A 44 -5.14 4.01 6.94
CA PHE A 44 -4.21 3.40 6.02
C PHE A 44 -2.77 3.64 6.47
N GLN A 45 -2.08 2.56 6.87
CA GLN A 45 -0.73 2.63 7.41
C GLN A 45 0.30 2.38 6.30
N LEU A 46 1.15 3.38 6.02
CA LEU A 46 2.29 3.24 5.11
C LEU A 46 3.44 2.44 5.76
N ASP A 47 4.34 1.94 4.93
CA ASP A 47 5.54 1.22 5.36
C ASP A 47 6.63 2.13 5.92
N TRP A 48 6.65 3.40 5.49
CA TRP A 48 7.71 4.36 5.81
C TRP A 48 7.20 5.80 5.88
N ILE A 49 8.09 6.74 6.22
CA ILE A 49 7.84 8.16 6.04
C ILE A 49 7.54 8.45 4.56
N ALA A 50 6.67 9.42 4.31
CA ALA A 50 6.19 9.69 2.95
C ALA A 50 7.27 10.33 2.07
N TYR A 51 7.56 9.66 0.96
CA TYR A 51 8.43 10.09 -0.13
C TYR A 51 7.66 10.06 -1.46
N GLY A 52 8.28 10.42 -2.57
CA GLY A 52 7.68 10.43 -3.91
C GLY A 52 6.96 9.13 -4.28
N ARG A 53 7.50 7.97 -3.85
CA ARG A 53 6.87 6.66 -4.06
C ARG A 53 5.51 6.47 -3.37
N HIS A 54 5.15 7.36 -2.44
CA HIS A 54 3.83 7.34 -1.78
C HIS A 54 2.84 8.34 -2.42
N ALA A 55 3.26 9.12 -3.43
CA ALA A 55 2.39 10.07 -4.13
C ALA A 55 1.06 9.45 -4.58
N PRO A 56 0.97 8.19 -5.04
CA PRO A 56 -0.29 7.57 -5.45
C PRO A 56 -1.39 7.63 -4.39
N TYR A 57 -1.05 7.43 -3.14
CA TYR A 57 -2.01 7.37 -2.03
C TYR A 57 -2.53 8.76 -1.67
N TYR A 58 -1.63 9.76 -1.69
CA TYR A 58 -2.00 11.16 -1.47
C TYR A 58 -2.75 11.74 -2.67
N THR A 59 -2.46 11.29 -3.90
CA THR A 59 -3.25 11.61 -5.10
C THR A 59 -4.68 11.09 -4.95
N ALA A 60 -4.86 9.83 -4.54
CA ALA A 60 -6.19 9.27 -4.31
C ALA A 60 -6.96 10.02 -3.20
N LEU A 61 -6.27 10.48 -2.16
CA LEU A 61 -6.84 11.24 -1.07
C LEU A 61 -7.24 12.67 -1.51
N ASP A 62 -6.31 13.42 -2.10
CA ASP A 62 -6.49 14.84 -2.47
C ASP A 62 -7.52 15.02 -3.59
N LYS A 63 -7.51 14.10 -4.59
CA LYS A 63 -8.49 14.10 -5.69
C LYS A 63 -9.86 13.52 -5.29
N GLY A 64 -10.01 13.04 -4.05
CA GLY A 64 -11.29 12.57 -3.53
C GLY A 64 -11.71 11.17 -3.97
N PHE A 65 -10.83 10.35 -4.57
CA PHE A 65 -11.19 9.02 -5.07
C PHE A 65 -11.68 8.08 -3.96
N TYR A 66 -11.15 8.21 -2.74
CA TYR A 66 -11.67 7.52 -1.57
C TYR A 66 -13.06 8.05 -1.16
N LYS A 67 -13.21 9.38 -1.11
CA LYS A 67 -14.45 10.04 -0.68
C LYS A 67 -15.63 9.73 -1.61
N GLU A 68 -15.39 9.69 -2.92
CA GLU A 68 -16.37 9.33 -3.94
C GLU A 68 -16.92 7.91 -3.76
N ARG A 69 -16.13 7.04 -3.08
CA ARG A 69 -16.51 5.66 -2.75
C ARG A 69 -16.97 5.50 -1.30
N GLY A 70 -17.32 6.60 -0.63
CA GLY A 70 -17.83 6.57 0.74
C GLY A 70 -16.79 6.25 1.80
N LEU A 71 -15.51 6.55 1.56
CA LEU A 71 -14.42 6.30 2.52
C LEU A 71 -13.81 7.62 2.99
N ASN A 72 -13.65 7.76 4.31
CA ASN A 72 -12.89 8.82 4.96
C ASN A 72 -11.51 8.26 5.36
N VAL A 73 -10.50 8.43 4.50
CA VAL A 73 -9.19 7.80 4.66
C VAL A 73 -8.22 8.74 5.38
N THR A 74 -7.62 8.23 6.46
CA THR A 74 -6.47 8.84 7.13
C THR A 74 -5.21 8.04 6.80
N ILE A 75 -4.23 8.69 6.16
CA ILE A 75 -2.94 8.08 5.84
C ILE A 75 -1.97 8.31 7.00
N GLN A 76 -1.46 7.22 7.57
CA GLN A 76 -0.44 7.23 8.62
C GLN A 76 0.92 6.81 8.05
N GLN A 77 1.96 7.61 8.34
CA GLN A 77 3.34 7.28 7.97
C GLN A 77 3.88 6.15 8.85
N GLY A 78 4.75 5.30 8.29
CA GLY A 78 5.34 4.16 8.98
C GLY A 78 6.81 4.36 9.35
N ARG A 79 7.36 3.37 10.06
CA ARG A 79 8.77 3.28 10.43
C ARG A 79 9.33 1.88 10.18
N GLY A 80 8.79 1.16 9.20
CA GLY A 80 9.20 -0.18 8.82
C GLY A 80 8.05 -1.17 8.71
N THR A 81 8.26 -2.21 7.93
CA THR A 81 7.23 -3.20 7.58
C THR A 81 6.66 -3.90 8.80
N LEU A 82 7.49 -4.33 9.75
CA LEU A 82 6.99 -5.03 10.94
C LEU A 82 6.10 -4.13 11.81
N GLN A 83 6.44 -2.84 11.94
CA GLN A 83 5.61 -1.90 12.70
C GLN A 83 4.22 -1.76 12.05
N GLY A 84 4.15 -1.58 10.72
CA GLY A 84 2.88 -1.48 10.01
C GLY A 84 2.04 -2.75 10.09
N ILE A 85 2.65 -3.93 10.01
CA ILE A 85 1.95 -5.21 10.20
C ILE A 85 1.37 -5.33 11.62
N ARG A 86 2.11 -4.88 12.64
CA ARG A 86 1.61 -4.92 14.02
C ARG A 86 0.45 -3.96 14.26
N THR A 87 0.42 -2.78 13.63
CA THR A 87 -0.75 -1.87 13.71
C THR A 87 -2.00 -2.50 13.08
N LEU A 88 -1.84 -3.26 11.98
CA LEU A 88 -2.93 -4.00 11.35
C LEU A 88 -3.47 -5.11 12.27
N ILE A 89 -2.58 -5.94 12.82
CA ILE A 89 -2.96 -7.05 13.72
C ILE A 89 -3.64 -6.52 14.98
N ALA A 90 -3.20 -5.36 15.49
CA ALA A 90 -3.80 -4.69 16.64
C ALA A 90 -5.12 -3.97 16.32
N GLY A 91 -5.60 -3.98 15.05
CA GLY A 91 -6.82 -3.30 14.63
C GLY A 91 -6.73 -1.77 14.61
N GLN A 92 -5.51 -1.21 14.72
CA GLN A 92 -5.27 0.24 14.70
C GLN A 92 -5.27 0.80 13.26
N SER A 93 -5.13 -0.05 12.26
CA SER A 93 -5.31 0.27 10.85
C SER A 93 -6.16 -0.79 10.17
N GLN A 94 -6.93 -0.42 9.15
CA GLN A 94 -7.75 -1.33 8.35
C GLN A 94 -6.97 -1.83 7.13
N PHE A 95 -6.13 -0.99 6.57
CA PHE A 95 -5.26 -1.33 5.45
C PHE A 95 -3.82 -0.95 5.73
N ILE A 96 -2.90 -1.70 5.15
CA ILE A 96 -1.46 -1.43 5.21
C ILE A 96 -0.88 -1.44 3.80
N PHE A 97 0.19 -0.67 3.61
CA PHE A 97 1.07 -0.77 2.45
C PHE A 97 2.40 -1.33 2.92
N GLN A 98 2.59 -2.65 2.77
CA GLN A 98 3.75 -3.35 3.33
C GLN A 98 4.27 -4.42 2.36
N ASP A 99 5.46 -4.94 2.65
CA ASP A 99 6.08 -6.01 1.87
C ASP A 99 5.30 -7.33 2.00
N ILE A 100 4.89 -7.89 0.85
CA ILE A 100 4.08 -9.11 0.75
C ILE A 100 4.86 -10.33 1.26
N GLY A 101 6.16 -10.42 0.98
CA GLY A 101 6.99 -11.51 1.48
C GLY A 101 7.04 -11.52 3.01
N VAL A 102 7.14 -10.33 3.64
CA VAL A 102 7.08 -10.21 5.10
C VAL A 102 5.67 -10.52 5.63
N MET A 103 4.59 -10.11 4.94
CA MET A 103 3.22 -10.52 5.30
C MET A 103 3.07 -12.04 5.29
N LEU A 104 3.59 -12.73 4.26
CA LEU A 104 3.61 -14.19 4.19
C LEU A 104 4.38 -14.81 5.35
N SER A 105 5.55 -14.25 5.67
CA SER A 105 6.38 -14.73 6.78
C SER A 105 5.67 -14.61 8.13
N VAL A 106 5.03 -13.46 8.41
CA VAL A 106 4.26 -13.26 9.64
C VAL A 106 3.02 -14.15 9.68
N ARG A 107 2.34 -14.34 8.55
CA ARG A 107 1.20 -15.26 8.45
C ARG A 107 1.62 -16.70 8.77
N SER A 108 2.73 -17.19 8.20
CA SER A 108 3.26 -18.52 8.43
C SER A 108 3.76 -18.73 9.87
N LYS A 109 4.54 -17.80 10.40
CA LYS A 109 5.22 -17.95 11.69
C LYS A 109 4.34 -17.64 12.89
N GLU A 110 3.42 -16.68 12.76
CA GLU A 110 2.59 -16.16 13.85
C GLU A 110 1.10 -16.51 13.69
N GLY A 111 0.70 -17.18 12.59
CA GLY A 111 -0.69 -17.56 12.33
C GLY A 111 -1.60 -16.36 12.04
N SER A 112 -1.05 -15.18 11.74
CA SER A 112 -1.84 -14.00 11.42
C SER A 112 -2.65 -14.24 10.14
N LYS A 113 -3.85 -13.66 10.05
CA LYS A 113 -4.73 -13.81 8.88
C LYS A 113 -4.65 -12.60 7.94
N ILE A 114 -3.42 -12.10 7.70
CA ILE A 114 -3.19 -11.01 6.75
C ILE A 114 -3.32 -11.56 5.33
N ARG A 115 -3.99 -10.82 4.44
CA ARG A 115 -4.16 -11.16 3.04
C ARG A 115 -3.74 -9.98 2.15
N ALA A 116 -2.98 -10.23 1.09
CA ALA A 116 -2.64 -9.23 0.10
C ALA A 116 -3.82 -9.01 -0.87
N LEU A 117 -4.13 -7.74 -1.17
CA LEU A 117 -5.29 -7.32 -2.00
C LEU A 117 -4.87 -6.70 -3.33
N ALA A 118 -3.65 -6.16 -3.41
CA ALA A 118 -3.04 -5.63 -4.61
C ALA A 118 -1.52 -5.56 -4.44
N CYS A 119 -0.76 -5.85 -5.49
CA CYS A 119 0.70 -5.72 -5.48
C CYS A 119 1.13 -4.46 -6.24
N MET A 120 1.83 -3.56 -5.56
CA MET A 120 2.37 -2.36 -6.18
C MET A 120 3.71 -2.59 -6.86
N TYR A 121 4.58 -3.39 -6.25
CA TYR A 121 5.91 -3.67 -6.77
C TYR A 121 6.00 -5.14 -7.18
N GLN A 122 5.83 -5.36 -8.49
CA GLN A 122 5.89 -6.67 -9.13
C GLN A 122 7.31 -7.24 -9.09
N LYS A 123 8.32 -6.37 -9.14
CA LYS A 123 9.73 -6.68 -8.92
C LYS A 123 10.17 -6.10 -7.59
N THR A 124 11.09 -6.79 -6.91
CA THR A 124 11.56 -6.31 -5.62
C THR A 124 12.46 -5.07 -5.75
N PRO A 125 12.15 -3.97 -5.01
CA PRO A 125 13.02 -2.81 -4.93
C PRO A 125 14.11 -2.92 -3.85
N HIS A 126 14.21 -4.06 -3.18
CA HIS A 126 15.20 -4.26 -2.12
C HIS A 126 16.59 -4.15 -2.69
N THR A 127 17.43 -3.34 -2.07
CA THR A 127 18.73 -2.96 -2.64
C THR A 127 19.76 -2.84 -1.53
N PHE A 128 20.96 -3.34 -1.78
CA PHE A 128 22.16 -3.00 -1.04
C PHE A 128 22.85 -1.85 -1.76
N PHE A 129 23.08 -0.74 -1.05
CA PHE A 129 23.76 0.46 -1.55
C PHE A 129 25.16 0.54 -0.99
N PHE A 130 26.10 1.02 -1.80
CA PHE A 130 27.49 1.28 -1.43
C PHE A 130 28.07 2.43 -2.25
N ILE A 131 29.23 2.94 -1.87
CA ILE A 131 29.99 3.88 -2.70
C ILE A 131 30.98 3.07 -3.53
N LYS A 132 30.96 3.22 -4.86
CA LYS A 132 31.88 2.54 -5.77
C LYS A 132 33.33 2.90 -5.43
N ASN A 133 34.27 2.05 -5.82
CA ASN A 133 35.69 2.21 -5.55
C ASN A 133 36.08 2.24 -4.06
N LYS A 134 35.19 1.76 -3.15
CA LYS A 134 35.45 1.60 -1.71
C LYS A 134 35.51 0.10 -1.32
N GLY A 135 36.00 -0.76 -2.24
CA GLY A 135 36.23 -2.18 -1.98
C GLY A 135 34.98 -3.07 -2.01
N ILE A 136 33.93 -2.63 -2.72
CA ILE A 136 32.74 -3.43 -3.08
C ILE A 136 32.57 -3.34 -4.59
N SER A 137 32.60 -4.49 -5.28
CA SER A 137 32.41 -4.62 -6.72
C SER A 137 31.43 -5.75 -7.06
N THR A 138 31.37 -6.78 -6.21
CA THR A 138 30.49 -7.94 -6.34
C THR A 138 29.71 -8.17 -5.04
N PRO A 139 28.59 -8.90 -5.05
CA PRO A 139 27.88 -9.24 -3.81
C PRO A 139 28.73 -9.96 -2.78
N LYS A 140 29.69 -10.78 -3.22
CA LYS A 140 30.58 -11.52 -2.32
C LYS A 140 31.51 -10.60 -1.49
N ASP A 141 31.82 -9.43 -1.99
CA ASP A 141 32.66 -8.45 -1.28
C ASP A 141 32.01 -7.87 -0.03
N LEU A 142 30.73 -8.20 0.22
CA LEU A 142 30.01 -7.80 1.43
C LEU A 142 30.50 -8.54 2.68
N GLU A 143 31.17 -9.69 2.53
CA GLU A 143 31.81 -10.37 3.67
C GLU A 143 32.91 -9.50 4.26
N GLY A 144 32.90 -9.33 5.57
CA GLY A 144 33.81 -8.45 6.32
C GLY A 144 33.40 -6.96 6.30
N LYS A 145 32.32 -6.59 5.59
CA LYS A 145 31.85 -5.20 5.51
C LYS A 145 30.86 -4.86 6.61
N LYS A 146 30.76 -3.55 6.91
CA LYS A 146 29.79 -2.98 7.83
C LYS A 146 28.64 -2.36 7.05
N ALA A 147 27.41 -2.77 7.33
CA ALA A 147 26.22 -2.30 6.64
C ALA A 147 25.19 -1.71 7.61
N ALA A 148 24.53 -0.63 7.22
CA ALA A 148 23.45 -0.01 7.99
C ALA A 148 22.07 -0.54 7.61
N PHE A 149 21.19 -0.64 8.60
CA PHE A 149 19.78 -0.95 8.45
C PHE A 149 18.94 -0.21 9.48
N SER A 150 17.63 -0.13 9.28
CA SER A 150 16.70 0.33 10.32
C SER A 150 15.87 -0.84 10.86
N PRO A 151 15.60 -0.89 12.19
CA PRO A 151 14.86 -1.99 12.79
C PRO A 151 13.51 -2.23 12.10
N GLY A 152 13.23 -3.49 11.73
CA GLY A 152 11.96 -3.90 11.12
C GLY A 152 11.79 -3.50 9.66
N ASP A 153 12.81 -2.95 8.99
CA ASP A 153 12.73 -2.69 7.56
C ASP A 153 12.86 -3.98 6.74
N SER A 154 12.04 -4.08 5.68
CA SER A 154 11.97 -5.25 4.83
C SER A 154 13.29 -5.56 4.11
N PRO A 155 14.08 -4.60 3.59
CA PRO A 155 15.36 -4.91 2.95
C PRO A 155 16.34 -5.66 3.85
N ARG A 156 16.33 -5.40 5.16
CA ARG A 156 17.15 -6.17 6.12
C ARG A 156 16.57 -7.56 6.38
N LEU A 157 15.23 -7.65 6.53
CA LEU A 157 14.53 -8.92 6.76
C LEU A 157 14.71 -9.89 5.60
N MET A 158 14.79 -9.37 4.37
CA MET A 158 14.92 -10.14 3.13
C MET A 158 16.38 -10.33 2.69
N PHE A 159 17.35 -9.70 3.36
CA PHE A 159 18.77 -9.83 3.04
C PHE A 159 19.29 -11.27 3.05
N PRO A 160 18.85 -12.17 3.96
CA PRO A 160 19.29 -13.57 3.93
C PRO A 160 18.98 -14.28 2.62
N ALA A 161 17.87 -13.93 1.94
CA ALA A 161 17.53 -14.48 0.63
C ALA A 161 18.55 -14.04 -0.44
N PHE A 162 18.89 -12.75 -0.47
CA PHE A 162 19.94 -12.23 -1.35
C PHE A 162 21.30 -12.81 -1.03
N ALA A 163 21.68 -12.89 0.24
CA ALA A 163 22.97 -13.44 0.68
C ALA A 163 23.13 -14.90 0.25
N LYS A 164 22.16 -15.75 0.55
CA LYS A 164 22.20 -17.18 0.18
C LYS A 164 22.21 -17.39 -1.34
N ALA A 165 21.43 -16.59 -2.10
CA ALA A 165 21.41 -16.65 -3.56
C ALA A 165 22.78 -16.33 -4.19
N ASN A 166 23.60 -15.50 -3.51
CA ASN A 166 24.90 -15.07 -3.98
C ASN A 166 26.10 -15.71 -3.24
N GLY A 167 25.84 -16.74 -2.42
CA GLY A 167 26.88 -17.44 -1.68
C GLY A 167 27.59 -16.59 -0.62
N ILE A 168 26.93 -15.54 -0.10
CA ILE A 168 27.45 -14.66 0.96
C ILE A 168 27.20 -15.36 2.30
N ASP A 169 28.25 -15.45 3.11
CA ASP A 169 28.13 -15.80 4.52
C ASP A 169 27.67 -14.57 5.30
N GLU A 170 26.36 -14.50 5.58
CA GLU A 170 25.75 -13.36 6.26
C GLU A 170 26.37 -13.09 7.64
N SER A 171 26.89 -14.12 8.32
CA SER A 171 27.52 -13.96 9.63
C SER A 171 28.77 -13.08 9.60
N LYS A 172 29.37 -12.91 8.42
CA LYS A 172 30.53 -12.03 8.19
C LYS A 172 30.15 -10.58 7.86
N VAL A 173 28.87 -10.27 7.70
CA VAL A 173 28.42 -8.88 7.49
C VAL A 173 28.12 -8.26 8.85
N SER A 174 28.81 -7.17 9.18
CA SER A 174 28.58 -6.44 10.44
C SER A 174 27.42 -5.46 10.27
N TRP A 175 26.39 -5.56 11.11
CA TRP A 175 25.20 -4.74 10.99
C TRP A 175 25.17 -3.60 12.02
N LEU A 176 24.96 -2.36 11.52
CA LEU A 176 24.70 -1.17 12.32
C LEU A 176 23.24 -0.79 12.27
N SER A 177 22.55 -0.86 13.40
CA SER A 177 21.17 -0.38 13.53
C SER A 177 21.17 1.15 13.64
N VAL A 178 20.39 1.82 12.77
CA VAL A 178 20.31 3.29 12.73
C VAL A 178 18.84 3.75 12.61
N ASP A 179 18.58 4.97 13.08
CA ASP A 179 17.28 5.63 12.84
C ASP A 179 17.05 5.82 11.32
N PRO A 180 15.81 5.65 10.82
CA PRO A 180 15.47 5.87 9.42
C PRO A 180 16.00 7.17 8.80
N ASN A 181 15.94 8.27 9.53
CA ASN A 181 16.36 9.58 9.04
C ASN A 181 17.90 9.73 8.94
N SER A 182 18.66 8.90 9.67
CA SER A 182 20.13 8.93 9.69
C SER A 182 20.76 8.01 8.66
N LYS A 183 19.98 7.06 8.07
CA LYS A 183 20.54 5.96 7.27
C LYS A 183 21.34 6.45 6.06
N ASN A 184 20.86 7.42 5.31
CA ASN A 184 21.58 7.97 4.16
C ASN A 184 22.88 8.68 4.59
N ALA A 185 22.85 9.43 5.69
CA ALA A 185 23.99 10.18 6.17
C ALA A 185 25.16 9.27 6.61
N VAL A 186 24.86 8.11 7.25
CA VAL A 186 25.94 7.20 7.69
C VAL A 186 26.66 6.56 6.50
N LEU A 187 25.99 6.30 5.38
CA LEU A 187 26.63 5.83 4.15
C LEU A 187 27.47 6.95 3.51
N LEU A 188 26.87 8.12 3.29
CA LEU A 188 27.52 9.25 2.62
C LEU A 188 28.71 9.84 3.40
N ASN A 189 28.75 9.62 4.71
CA ASN A 189 29.88 9.99 5.57
C ASN A 189 30.86 8.83 5.79
N TYR A 190 30.70 7.70 5.09
CA TYR A 190 31.56 6.50 5.18
C TYR A 190 31.63 5.89 6.59
N ALA A 191 30.61 6.10 7.43
CA ALA A 191 30.54 5.44 8.75
C ALA A 191 30.21 3.94 8.64
N VAL A 192 29.72 3.54 7.45
CA VAL A 192 29.49 2.16 7.02
C VAL A 192 29.96 1.99 5.57
N ASP A 193 30.23 0.75 5.17
CA ASP A 193 30.60 0.41 3.79
C ASP A 193 29.39 0.35 2.87
N GLY A 194 28.22 0.05 3.42
CA GLY A 194 26.97 -0.03 2.68
C GLY A 194 25.75 0.10 3.56
N MET A 195 24.59 0.09 2.93
CA MET A 195 23.31 0.03 3.63
C MET A 195 22.24 -0.69 2.81
N VAL A 196 21.25 -1.25 3.50
CA VAL A 196 20.09 -1.84 2.85
C VAL A 196 18.89 -0.90 2.94
N THR A 197 18.24 -0.68 1.79
CA THR A 197 17.00 0.10 1.68
C THR A 197 16.31 -0.23 0.34
N TYR A 198 15.29 0.52 -0.04
CA TYR A 198 14.65 0.38 -1.34
C TYR A 198 15.37 1.19 -2.44
N LEU A 199 15.30 0.71 -3.67
CA LEU A 199 15.85 1.36 -4.87
C LEU A 199 15.40 2.83 -5.01
N PHE A 200 14.24 3.17 -4.48
CA PHE A 200 13.73 4.55 -4.43
C PHE A 200 14.67 5.54 -3.72
N THR A 201 15.61 5.07 -2.91
CA THR A 201 16.62 5.92 -2.26
C THR A 201 17.73 6.36 -3.22
N LEU A 202 17.88 5.70 -4.38
CA LEU A 202 18.97 5.99 -5.33
C LEU A 202 19.02 7.48 -5.76
N PRO A 203 17.91 8.14 -6.17
CA PRO A 203 17.96 9.55 -6.57
C PRO A 203 18.43 10.49 -5.44
N VAL A 204 18.02 10.21 -4.20
CA VAL A 204 18.46 10.98 -3.01
C VAL A 204 19.96 10.83 -2.81
N LEU A 205 20.47 9.60 -2.84
CA LEU A 205 21.90 9.33 -2.64
C LEU A 205 22.75 9.93 -3.75
N GLN A 206 22.32 9.81 -5.00
CA GLN A 206 23.03 10.41 -6.14
C GLN A 206 23.12 11.93 -6.03
N LYS A 207 22.04 12.58 -5.59
CA LYS A 207 21.99 14.03 -5.41
C LYS A 207 22.88 14.51 -4.24
N ALA A 208 22.97 13.71 -3.18
CA ALA A 208 23.69 14.05 -1.95
C ALA A 208 25.11 13.47 -1.89
N ALA A 209 25.53 12.65 -2.86
CA ALA A 209 26.88 12.09 -2.91
C ALA A 209 27.94 13.19 -3.02
N LYS A 210 29.11 12.95 -2.40
CA LYS A 210 30.25 13.87 -2.49
C LYS A 210 30.79 13.91 -3.91
N ALA A 211 31.41 15.02 -4.28
CA ALA A 211 32.06 15.14 -5.58
C ALA A 211 33.07 14.00 -5.81
N GLY A 212 32.91 13.31 -6.92
CA GLY A 212 33.74 12.14 -7.29
C GLY A 212 33.25 10.80 -6.73
N ASP A 213 32.22 10.77 -5.85
CA ASP A 213 31.60 9.53 -5.43
C ASP A 213 30.53 9.07 -6.43
N GLU A 214 30.49 7.77 -6.67
CA GLU A 214 29.45 7.12 -7.45
C GLU A 214 28.72 6.08 -6.58
N VAL A 215 27.39 6.17 -6.53
CA VAL A 215 26.56 5.24 -5.76
C VAL A 215 26.43 3.94 -6.54
N GLY A 216 26.86 2.84 -5.94
CA GLY A 216 26.66 1.48 -6.43
C GLY A 216 25.42 0.82 -5.79
N THR A 217 24.85 -0.14 -6.51
CA THR A 217 23.65 -0.85 -6.08
C THR A 217 23.72 -2.34 -6.42
N PHE A 218 23.27 -3.18 -5.49
CA PHE A 218 22.85 -4.55 -5.79
C PHE A 218 21.36 -4.66 -5.52
N VAL A 219 20.53 -4.58 -6.58
CA VAL A 219 19.09 -4.81 -6.50
C VAL A 219 18.86 -6.30 -6.34
N TYR A 220 18.22 -6.75 -5.27
CA TYR A 220 18.12 -8.18 -4.93
C TYR A 220 17.55 -9.04 -6.05
N GLY A 221 16.55 -8.50 -6.78
CA GLY A 221 15.94 -9.20 -7.90
C GLY A 221 16.88 -9.51 -9.05
N ASP A 222 17.86 -8.64 -9.31
CA ASP A 222 18.86 -8.82 -10.36
C ASP A 222 19.91 -9.89 -9.98
N TYR A 223 19.93 -10.27 -8.70
CA TYR A 223 20.87 -11.23 -8.10
C TYR A 223 20.16 -12.45 -7.53
N GLY A 224 19.08 -12.92 -8.17
CA GLY A 224 18.43 -14.19 -7.86
C GLY A 224 17.46 -14.18 -6.68
N ALA A 225 17.12 -13.02 -6.13
CA ALA A 225 16.15 -12.87 -5.06
C ALA A 225 14.99 -11.92 -5.49
N ASP A 226 14.31 -12.27 -6.61
CA ASP A 226 13.12 -11.54 -7.07
C ASP A 226 11.84 -12.13 -6.50
N PHE A 227 11.03 -11.29 -5.86
CA PHE A 227 9.76 -11.65 -5.22
C PHE A 227 8.79 -10.46 -5.26
N TYR A 228 7.49 -10.73 -5.02
CA TYR A 228 6.53 -9.66 -4.79
C TYR A 228 6.95 -8.85 -3.55
N SER A 229 7.06 -7.53 -3.74
CA SER A 229 7.38 -6.63 -2.65
C SER A 229 6.12 -5.90 -2.17
N ASN A 230 6.15 -4.57 -2.01
CA ASN A 230 5.05 -3.88 -1.35
C ASN A 230 3.73 -3.96 -2.11
N GLY A 231 2.69 -4.20 -1.32
CA GLY A 231 1.30 -4.23 -1.75
C GLY A 231 0.35 -3.80 -0.63
N ILE A 232 -0.92 -3.74 -0.98
CA ILE A 232 -1.99 -3.46 -0.03
C ILE A 232 -2.36 -4.74 0.70
N GLY A 233 -2.38 -4.70 2.03
CA GLY A 233 -2.81 -5.80 2.88
C GLY A 233 -3.94 -5.41 3.83
N ALA A 234 -4.76 -6.40 4.21
CA ALA A 234 -5.80 -6.26 5.23
C ALA A 234 -6.00 -7.59 5.97
N MET A 235 -6.68 -7.57 7.12
CA MET A 235 -7.05 -8.78 7.85
C MET A 235 -8.24 -9.48 7.19
N GLU A 236 -8.22 -10.81 7.09
CA GLU A 236 -9.31 -11.60 6.49
C GLU A 236 -10.67 -11.34 7.13
N ASP A 237 -10.71 -11.20 8.46
CA ASP A 237 -11.96 -10.97 9.18
C ASP A 237 -12.56 -9.59 8.82
N PHE A 238 -11.73 -8.57 8.62
CA PHE A 238 -12.18 -7.26 8.12
C PHE A 238 -12.70 -7.37 6.68
N ILE A 239 -11.97 -8.06 5.80
CA ILE A 239 -12.36 -8.26 4.39
C ILE A 239 -13.71 -8.98 4.32
N LYS A 240 -13.92 -10.01 5.13
CA LYS A 240 -15.19 -10.77 5.17
C LYS A 240 -16.35 -9.94 5.72
N ALA A 241 -16.10 -9.14 6.75
CA ALA A 241 -17.13 -8.29 7.37
C ALA A 241 -17.52 -7.10 6.49
N LYS A 242 -16.58 -6.55 5.71
CA LYS A 242 -16.74 -5.31 4.94
C LYS A 242 -16.15 -5.43 3.52
N PRO A 243 -16.63 -6.37 2.68
CA PRO A 243 -16.03 -6.64 1.36
C PRO A 243 -16.13 -5.44 0.42
N GLU A 244 -17.23 -4.67 0.47
CA GLU A 244 -17.38 -3.47 -0.36
C GLU A 244 -16.44 -2.33 0.07
N VAL A 245 -16.15 -2.20 1.36
CA VAL A 245 -15.13 -1.26 1.85
C VAL A 245 -13.75 -1.64 1.32
N ALA A 246 -13.42 -2.93 1.36
CA ALA A 246 -12.15 -3.43 0.81
C ALA A 246 -12.05 -3.16 -0.71
N ARG A 247 -13.12 -3.43 -1.46
CA ARG A 247 -13.21 -3.14 -2.90
C ARG A 247 -13.03 -1.65 -3.20
N ASN A 248 -13.80 -0.82 -2.52
CA ASN A 248 -13.78 0.64 -2.70
C ASN A 248 -12.40 1.23 -2.40
N PHE A 249 -11.75 0.75 -1.33
CA PHE A 249 -10.40 1.18 -0.96
C PHE A 249 -9.36 0.77 -2.01
N VAL A 250 -9.34 -0.50 -2.42
CA VAL A 250 -8.39 -1.00 -3.42
C VAL A 250 -8.56 -0.28 -4.75
N GLN A 251 -9.80 -0.13 -5.23
CA GLN A 251 -10.08 0.54 -6.51
C GLN A 251 -9.69 2.02 -6.49
N ALA A 252 -10.03 2.75 -5.40
CA ALA A 252 -9.61 4.15 -5.23
C ALA A 252 -8.09 4.29 -5.21
N THR A 253 -7.41 3.38 -4.51
CA THR A 253 -5.95 3.35 -4.43
C THR A 253 -5.34 3.09 -5.82
N MET A 254 -5.84 2.10 -6.56
CA MET A 254 -5.33 1.81 -7.91
C MET A 254 -5.62 2.94 -8.90
N GLN A 255 -6.75 3.64 -8.75
CA GLN A 255 -7.03 4.86 -9.51
C GLN A 255 -6.01 5.96 -9.21
N GLY A 256 -5.62 6.15 -7.94
CA GLY A 256 -4.57 7.08 -7.54
C GLY A 256 -3.20 6.71 -8.12
N VAL A 257 -2.90 5.41 -8.23
CA VAL A 257 -1.68 4.93 -8.91
C VAL A 257 -1.70 5.26 -10.39
N ALA A 258 -2.79 4.94 -11.08
CA ALA A 258 -2.93 5.20 -12.52
C ALA A 258 -2.82 6.71 -12.81
N ASP A 259 -3.49 7.55 -12.02
CA ASP A 259 -3.44 9.01 -12.14
C ASP A 259 -2.02 9.56 -11.89
N THR A 260 -1.34 9.10 -10.84
CA THR A 260 0.04 9.48 -10.53
C THR A 260 1.00 9.15 -11.68
N LEU A 261 0.87 7.97 -12.26
CA LEU A 261 1.71 7.56 -13.38
C LEU A 261 1.39 8.32 -14.67
N ALA A 262 0.15 8.75 -14.85
CA ALA A 262 -0.25 9.60 -15.99
C ALA A 262 0.19 11.07 -15.80
N ASN A 263 0.12 11.58 -14.56
CA ASN A 263 0.32 12.99 -14.23
C ASN A 263 1.36 13.18 -13.10
N PRO A 264 2.63 12.73 -13.28
CA PRO A 264 3.61 12.67 -12.19
C PRO A 264 3.92 14.04 -11.57
N LYS A 265 3.94 15.13 -12.34
CA LYS A 265 4.17 16.47 -11.83
C LYS A 265 3.04 16.96 -10.92
N GLU A 266 1.79 16.68 -11.29
CA GLU A 266 0.62 17.00 -10.46
C GLU A 266 0.65 16.17 -9.17
N ALA A 267 0.95 14.88 -9.25
CA ALA A 267 1.06 14.00 -8.09
C ALA A 267 2.14 14.45 -7.10
N VAL A 268 3.29 14.95 -7.59
CA VAL A 268 4.34 15.54 -6.75
C VAL A 268 3.85 16.82 -6.10
N SER A 269 3.15 17.70 -6.84
CA SER A 269 2.57 18.94 -6.28
C SER A 269 1.52 18.64 -5.20
N ILE A 270 0.71 17.59 -5.38
CA ILE A 270 -0.24 17.13 -4.36
C ILE A 270 0.51 16.65 -3.13
N LEU A 271 1.48 15.73 -3.30
CA LEU A 271 2.24 15.19 -2.17
C LEU A 271 2.94 16.29 -1.37
N LYS A 272 3.41 17.35 -2.04
CA LYS A 272 4.07 18.49 -1.38
C LYS A 272 3.16 19.25 -0.41
N LYS A 273 1.83 19.24 -0.60
CA LYS A 273 0.87 19.80 0.37
C LYS A 273 0.94 19.10 1.73
N TYR A 274 1.29 17.81 1.72
CA TYR A 274 1.37 16.95 2.91
C TYR A 274 2.80 16.78 3.42
N GLN A 275 3.79 17.05 2.56
CA GLN A 275 5.23 16.88 2.82
C GLN A 275 5.98 18.13 2.35
N ALA A 276 5.94 19.21 3.13
CA ALA A 276 6.49 20.52 2.75
C ALA A 276 7.98 20.49 2.37
N GLN A 277 8.75 19.57 2.95
CA GLN A 277 10.18 19.40 2.69
C GLN A 277 10.50 18.45 1.50
N LEU A 278 9.48 18.06 0.72
CA LEU A 278 9.66 17.16 -0.43
C LEU A 278 10.55 17.81 -1.48
N ASP A 279 11.59 17.07 -1.89
CA ASP A 279 12.39 17.40 -3.09
C ASP A 279 11.63 16.90 -4.34
N GLU A 280 11.11 17.84 -5.13
CA GLU A 280 10.25 17.52 -6.27
C GLU A 280 10.97 16.76 -7.39
N GLU A 281 12.25 17.08 -7.64
CA GLU A 281 13.06 16.38 -8.64
C GLU A 281 13.29 14.91 -8.25
N VAL A 282 13.62 14.68 -6.98
CA VAL A 282 13.78 13.34 -6.42
C VAL A 282 12.46 12.59 -6.49
N ALA A 283 11.35 13.21 -6.07
CA ALA A 283 10.04 12.59 -6.08
C ALA A 283 9.59 12.16 -7.49
N LEU A 284 9.87 12.96 -8.51
CA LEU A 284 9.61 12.59 -9.91
C LEU A 284 10.39 11.34 -10.33
N LYS A 285 11.67 11.24 -9.95
CA LYS A 285 12.49 10.05 -10.22
C LYS A 285 11.98 8.82 -9.49
N GLU A 286 11.50 8.98 -8.25
CA GLU A 286 10.88 7.89 -7.48
C GLU A 286 9.58 7.40 -8.14
N ILE A 287 8.76 8.28 -8.72
CA ILE A 287 7.55 7.89 -9.48
C ILE A 287 7.92 7.09 -10.74
N GLU A 288 9.01 7.45 -11.44
CA GLU A 288 9.48 6.64 -12.57
C GLU A 288 9.94 5.24 -12.13
N ILE A 289 10.54 5.11 -10.95
CA ILE A 289 10.87 3.78 -10.40
C ILE A 289 9.58 2.98 -10.15
N ILE A 290 8.49 3.59 -9.64
CA ILE A 290 7.18 2.89 -9.52
C ILE A 290 6.76 2.33 -10.87
N ARG A 291 6.87 3.10 -11.95
CA ARG A 291 6.51 2.67 -13.31
C ARG A 291 7.26 1.42 -13.75
N THR A 292 8.55 1.33 -13.42
CA THR A 292 9.38 0.17 -13.79
C THR A 292 9.12 -1.06 -12.92
N LEU A 293 8.68 -0.86 -11.67
CA LEU A 293 8.46 -1.95 -10.71
C LEU A 293 7.02 -2.48 -10.72
N SER A 294 6.06 -1.68 -11.18
CA SER A 294 4.65 -2.06 -11.27
C SER A 294 4.34 -2.79 -12.58
N ASN A 295 3.13 -3.33 -12.69
CA ASN A 295 2.61 -3.87 -13.95
C ASN A 295 1.84 -2.84 -14.79
N ALA A 296 2.06 -1.53 -14.55
CA ALA A 296 1.35 -0.46 -15.24
C ALA A 296 1.58 -0.44 -16.78
N ALA A 297 2.70 -1.00 -17.23
CA ALA A 297 3.02 -1.12 -18.65
C ALA A 297 2.41 -2.34 -19.35
N ASP A 298 1.81 -3.28 -18.59
CA ASP A 298 1.14 -4.46 -19.17
C ASP A 298 -0.35 -4.21 -19.36
N PRO A 299 -0.82 -3.94 -20.60
CA PRO A 299 -2.23 -3.66 -20.87
C PRO A 299 -3.15 -4.89 -20.69
N LYS A 300 -2.57 -6.08 -20.55
CA LYS A 300 -3.32 -7.34 -20.38
C LYS A 300 -3.65 -7.63 -18.92
N GLN A 301 -3.04 -6.93 -17.99
CA GLN A 301 -3.25 -7.14 -16.55
C GLN A 301 -3.82 -5.89 -15.90
N LYS A 302 -4.74 -6.10 -14.97
CA LYS A 302 -5.22 -5.02 -14.08
C LYS A 302 -4.05 -4.55 -13.22
N LEU A 303 -3.96 -3.24 -13.00
CA LEU A 303 -2.97 -2.67 -12.11
C LEU A 303 -3.11 -3.27 -10.70
N GLY A 304 -1.99 -3.71 -10.13
CA GLY A 304 -1.97 -4.38 -8.83
C GLY A 304 -2.25 -5.89 -8.86
N PHE A 305 -2.46 -6.50 -10.04
CA PHE A 305 -2.73 -7.92 -10.19
C PHE A 305 -1.58 -8.78 -9.65
N MET A 306 -1.92 -9.89 -9.00
CA MET A 306 -0.98 -10.91 -8.53
C MET A 306 -1.27 -12.24 -9.19
N SER A 307 -0.27 -12.85 -9.84
CA SER A 307 -0.39 -14.20 -10.36
C SER A 307 -0.11 -15.24 -9.27
N LYS A 308 -0.75 -16.41 -9.41
CA LYS A 308 -0.55 -17.53 -8.51
C LYS A 308 0.91 -18.01 -8.58
N GLU A 309 1.45 -18.14 -9.78
CA GLU A 309 2.79 -18.63 -10.05
C GLU A 309 3.86 -17.76 -9.38
N LYS A 310 3.74 -16.43 -9.47
CA LYS A 310 4.71 -15.53 -8.82
C LYS A 310 4.51 -15.47 -7.30
N MET A 311 3.30 -15.66 -6.79
CA MET A 311 3.07 -15.78 -5.34
C MET A 311 3.67 -17.08 -4.80
N GLU A 312 3.53 -18.19 -5.51
CA GLU A 312 4.19 -19.45 -5.19
C GLU A 312 5.71 -19.29 -5.20
N ALA A 313 6.29 -18.69 -6.25
CA ALA A 313 7.73 -18.42 -6.33
C ALA A 313 8.20 -17.51 -5.18
N THR A 314 7.42 -16.49 -4.81
CA THR A 314 7.69 -15.64 -3.65
C THR A 314 7.75 -16.47 -2.37
N GLN A 315 6.77 -17.34 -2.14
CA GLN A 315 6.75 -18.22 -0.97
C GLN A 315 7.90 -19.23 -0.97
N GLU A 316 8.22 -19.84 -2.14
CA GLU A 316 9.36 -20.75 -2.26
C GLU A 316 10.67 -20.08 -1.85
N LEU A 317 10.89 -18.83 -2.24
CA LEU A 317 12.06 -18.07 -1.86
C LEU A 317 12.10 -17.86 -0.34
N MET A 318 10.93 -17.59 0.31
CA MET A 318 10.85 -17.46 1.76
C MET A 318 11.13 -18.81 2.47
N VAL A 319 10.59 -19.91 1.97
CA VAL A 319 10.86 -21.25 2.49
C VAL A 319 12.34 -21.60 2.38
N LYS A 320 12.91 -21.38 1.20
CA LYS A 320 14.30 -21.77 0.91
C LYS A 320 15.33 -20.94 1.69
N TYR A 321 15.08 -19.65 1.88
CA TYR A 321 16.08 -18.71 2.35
C TYR A 321 15.78 -18.04 3.69
N LEU A 322 14.51 -18.03 4.13
CA LEU A 322 14.09 -17.35 5.36
C LEU A 322 13.50 -18.31 6.41
N ASP A 323 13.73 -19.62 6.25
CA ASP A 323 13.29 -20.67 7.17
C ASP A 323 11.77 -20.61 7.47
N LEU A 324 10.96 -20.37 6.43
CA LEU A 324 9.52 -20.45 6.54
C LEU A 324 9.14 -21.92 6.71
N LYS A 325 8.70 -22.32 7.91
CA LYS A 325 8.40 -23.73 8.24
C LYS A 325 7.10 -24.20 7.61
N ASP A 326 6.05 -23.39 7.75
CA ASP A 326 4.72 -23.71 7.29
C ASP A 326 4.37 -22.90 6.04
N ARG A 327 3.94 -23.60 4.99
CA ARG A 327 3.47 -22.94 3.78
C ARG A 327 2.08 -22.35 4.02
N VAL A 328 1.89 -21.11 3.60
CA VAL A 328 0.57 -20.51 3.53
C VAL A 328 -0.14 -21.04 2.28
N PRO A 329 -1.38 -21.58 2.37
CA PRO A 329 -2.15 -21.89 1.18
C PRO A 329 -2.28 -20.63 0.29
N ILE A 330 -1.95 -20.77 -0.99
CA ILE A 330 -1.81 -19.62 -1.88
C ILE A 330 -3.13 -18.83 -2.06
N ASP A 331 -4.25 -19.52 -2.05
CA ASP A 331 -5.59 -18.95 -2.08
C ASP A 331 -5.93 -18.13 -0.82
N GLN A 332 -5.20 -18.34 0.27
CA GLN A 332 -5.30 -17.56 1.50
C GLN A 332 -4.27 -16.43 1.57
N ALA A 333 -3.20 -16.48 0.77
CA ALA A 333 -2.14 -15.47 0.77
C ALA A 333 -2.59 -14.15 0.15
N PHE A 334 -3.40 -14.22 -0.91
CA PHE A 334 -3.83 -13.05 -1.66
C PHE A 334 -5.21 -13.22 -2.31
N THR A 335 -5.74 -12.11 -2.83
CA THR A 335 -6.91 -12.12 -3.72
C THR A 335 -6.83 -10.97 -4.72
N ASN A 336 -7.33 -11.18 -5.93
CA ASN A 336 -7.49 -10.15 -6.96
C ASN A 336 -8.95 -9.69 -7.11
N GLU A 337 -9.88 -10.19 -6.29
CA GLU A 337 -11.33 -9.94 -6.45
C GLU A 337 -11.75 -8.47 -6.28
N PHE A 338 -10.89 -7.65 -5.67
CA PHE A 338 -11.14 -6.24 -5.41
C PHE A 338 -10.54 -5.30 -6.46
N LEU A 339 -9.76 -5.82 -7.42
CA LEU A 339 -9.23 -5.03 -8.52
C LEU A 339 -10.32 -4.67 -9.55
N ALA A 340 -10.26 -3.45 -10.12
CA ALA A 340 -11.24 -2.96 -11.09
C ALA A 340 -11.18 -3.69 -12.44
#